data_5b996c0b7c880378c368d99de65b9925
#
_entry.id   5b996c0b7c880378c368d99de65b9925
#
_cell.length_a   1.000
_cell.length_b   1.000
_cell.length_c   1.000
_cell.angle_alpha   90.00
_cell.angle_beta   90.00
_cell.angle_gamma   90.00
#
_symmetry.space_group_name_H-M   'P 1'
#
loop_
_entity.id
_entity.type
_entity.pdbx_description
1 polymer ?
#
loop_
_entity_poly.entity_id
_entity_poly.type
_entity_poly.pdbx_seq_one_letter_code
_entity_poly.pdbx_strand_id
1 'polypeptide(L)'
;MAKLPRYLFPSDYMADPAAHVFNGKLYIYPSHDRECDNVFDDDGGHFQMRDYHVLSFEDIENGEVTDHGVILDQDQVAWVEKQMWDSDVVEKNGKYYLIFSAKDYNGEFHLGVAIADKPEGPFIPQEHPIRGAYSIDPCAFKDDDGTVYCYYGGLWGGQLQWHVPLSVKHIQQPDT
;
A
#
# COMPACT_ATOMS: atom_id res chain seq x y z
N MET A 1 -28.84 -21.72 0.31
CA MET A 1 -28.93 -20.33 0.83
C MET A 1 -27.60 -19.67 0.57
N ALA A 2 -27.57 -18.46 0.03
CA ALA A 2 -26.32 -17.70 -0.10
C ALA A 2 -25.79 -17.43 1.32
N LYS A 3 -24.48 -17.72 1.56
CA LYS A 3 -23.85 -17.34 2.82
C LYS A 3 -23.82 -15.82 2.91
N LEU A 4 -24.15 -15.26 4.06
CA LEU A 4 -24.02 -13.83 4.29
C LEU A 4 -22.52 -13.47 4.29
N PRO A 5 -22.16 -12.28 3.79
CA PRO A 5 -20.78 -11.80 3.89
C PRO A 5 -20.39 -11.70 5.36
N ARG A 6 -19.13 -12.03 5.66
CA ARG A 6 -18.56 -11.87 7.00
C ARG A 6 -17.50 -10.78 6.99
N TYR A 7 -17.41 -10.03 8.05
CA TYR A 7 -16.29 -9.13 8.28
C TYR A 7 -15.05 -9.94 8.63
N LEU A 8 -13.95 -9.64 7.96
CA LEU A 8 -12.69 -10.33 8.18
C LEU A 8 -11.98 -9.83 9.43
N PHE A 9 -12.06 -8.54 9.68
CA PHE A 9 -11.41 -7.87 10.80
C PHE A 9 -12.39 -6.86 11.45
N PRO A 10 -13.37 -7.36 12.25
CA PRO A 10 -14.43 -6.50 12.79
C PRO A 10 -14.00 -5.63 13.98
N SER A 11 -12.78 -5.81 14.49
CA SER A 11 -12.30 -5.14 15.69
C SER A 11 -11.52 -3.86 15.43
N ASP A 12 -11.25 -3.55 14.16
CA ASP A 12 -10.44 -2.40 13.78
C ASP A 12 -10.78 -1.91 12.37
N TYR A 13 -10.22 -0.77 11.97
CA TYR A 13 -10.48 -0.12 10.68
C TYR A 13 -9.34 -0.42 9.71
N MET A 14 -9.66 -1.11 8.64
CA MET A 14 -8.71 -1.42 7.57
C MET A 14 -9.29 -1.03 6.22
N ALA A 15 -8.47 -0.45 5.37
CA ALA A 15 -8.86 0.08 4.07
C ALA A 15 -8.00 -0.48 2.94
N ASP A 16 -8.51 -0.34 1.72
CA ASP A 16 -7.83 -0.55 0.44
C ASP A 16 -7.00 -1.86 0.36
N PRO A 17 -7.61 -3.02 0.65
CA PRO A 17 -6.89 -4.26 0.78
C PRO A 17 -6.45 -4.83 -0.57
N ALA A 18 -5.16 -5.06 -0.76
CA ALA A 18 -4.65 -5.94 -1.80
C ALA A 18 -4.75 -7.41 -1.38
N ALA A 19 -5.10 -8.29 -2.31
CA ALA A 19 -5.31 -9.72 -2.01
C ALA A 19 -4.53 -10.61 -2.97
N HIS A 20 -3.68 -11.48 -2.42
CA HIS A 20 -2.83 -12.38 -3.19
C HIS A 20 -2.80 -13.78 -2.63
N VAL A 21 -2.62 -14.77 -3.51
CA VAL A 21 -2.38 -16.15 -3.11
C VAL A 21 -0.91 -16.47 -3.25
N PHE A 22 -0.25 -16.71 -2.13
CA PHE A 22 1.13 -17.17 -2.09
C PHE A 22 1.21 -18.54 -1.46
N ASN A 23 1.86 -19.48 -2.13
CA ASN A 23 2.03 -20.87 -1.64
C ASN A 23 0.71 -21.56 -1.27
N GLY A 24 -0.37 -21.26 -1.99
CA GLY A 24 -1.71 -21.85 -1.77
C GLY A 24 -2.50 -21.23 -0.61
N LYS A 25 -1.99 -20.18 0.03
CA LYS A 25 -2.63 -19.45 1.12
C LYS A 25 -2.99 -18.04 0.68
N LEU A 26 -4.18 -17.56 1.01
CA LEU A 26 -4.61 -16.20 0.75
C LEU A 26 -3.99 -15.26 1.78
N TYR A 27 -3.41 -14.17 1.29
CA TYR A 27 -2.94 -13.04 2.07
C TYR A 27 -3.67 -11.76 1.66
N ILE A 28 -4.00 -10.92 2.63
CA ILE A 28 -4.64 -9.62 2.42
C ILE A 28 -3.81 -8.58 3.13
N TYR A 29 -3.47 -7.51 2.41
CA TYR A 29 -2.60 -6.42 2.86
C TYR A 29 -3.39 -5.11 2.89
N PRO A 30 -4.07 -4.81 3.98
CA PRO A 30 -4.75 -3.53 4.15
C PRO A 30 -3.81 -2.46 4.70
N SER A 31 -4.12 -1.20 4.40
CA SER A 31 -3.70 -0.08 5.23
C SER A 31 -4.53 -0.06 6.52
N HIS A 32 -3.93 0.41 7.60
CA HIS A 32 -4.59 0.47 8.91
C HIS A 32 -4.96 1.91 9.23
N ASP A 33 -6.26 2.19 9.15
CA ASP A 33 -6.81 3.50 9.46
C ASP A 33 -6.93 3.70 10.98
N ARG A 34 -6.74 4.93 11.42
CA ARG A 34 -6.82 5.30 12.83
C ARG A 34 -7.83 6.41 13.03
N GLU A 35 -8.54 6.36 14.15
CA GLU A 35 -9.36 7.51 14.55
C GLU A 35 -8.46 8.73 14.76
N CYS A 36 -8.87 9.86 14.19
CA CYS A 36 -8.22 11.14 14.37
C CYS A 36 -9.24 12.28 14.44
N ASP A 37 -8.85 13.37 15.06
CA ASP A 37 -9.64 14.59 15.17
C ASP A 37 -9.41 15.54 13.96
N ASN A 38 -8.76 15.07 12.90
CA ASN A 38 -8.47 15.88 11.74
C ASN A 38 -9.74 16.25 11.00
N VAL A 39 -9.84 17.51 10.60
CA VAL A 39 -10.95 18.00 9.81
C VAL A 39 -10.87 17.39 8.42
N PHE A 40 -12.04 17.03 7.87
CA PHE A 40 -12.14 16.62 6.47
C PHE A 40 -11.61 17.74 5.57
N ASP A 41 -10.66 17.42 4.73
CA ASP A 41 -10.05 18.33 3.77
C ASP A 41 -9.74 17.63 2.44
N ASP A 42 -9.39 18.41 1.43
CA ASP A 42 -9.05 17.92 0.10
C ASP A 42 -7.65 17.28 0.03
N ASP A 43 -6.86 17.37 1.09
CA ASP A 43 -5.53 16.75 1.22
C ASP A 43 -5.59 15.37 1.90
N GLY A 44 -6.81 14.91 2.24
CA GLY A 44 -7.04 13.61 2.85
C GLY A 44 -6.51 13.51 4.29
N GLY A 45 -6.39 14.63 5.00
CA GLY A 45 -5.82 14.69 6.35
C GLY A 45 -6.62 13.87 7.38
N HIS A 46 -7.88 13.56 7.09
CA HIS A 46 -8.75 12.71 7.91
C HIS A 46 -8.49 11.22 7.70
N PHE A 47 -7.75 10.80 6.68
CA PHE A 47 -7.31 9.40 6.47
C PHE A 47 -5.93 9.21 7.08
N GLN A 48 -5.88 8.99 8.39
CA GLN A 48 -4.64 8.94 9.14
C GLN A 48 -4.12 7.51 9.28
N MET A 49 -3.70 6.93 8.15
CA MET A 49 -3.08 5.61 8.10
C MET A 49 -1.60 5.71 8.40
N ARG A 50 -1.11 4.83 9.26
CA ARG A 50 0.25 4.88 9.79
C ARG A 50 1.05 3.61 9.56
N ASP A 51 0.36 2.49 9.38
CA ASP A 51 0.99 1.19 9.25
C ASP A 51 0.18 0.25 8.34
N TYR A 52 0.79 -0.86 8.00
CA TYR A 52 0.17 -1.95 7.27
C TYR A 52 0.11 -3.20 8.12
N HIS A 53 -1.00 -3.91 8.03
CA HIS A 53 -1.15 -5.26 8.54
C HIS A 53 -1.09 -6.28 7.41
N VAL A 54 -1.00 -7.55 7.77
CA VAL A 54 -1.31 -8.66 6.87
C VAL A 54 -2.21 -9.67 7.55
N LEU A 55 -3.28 -9.99 6.87
CA LEU A 55 -4.22 -11.05 7.26
C LEU A 55 -4.02 -12.26 6.38
N SER A 56 -4.18 -13.46 6.91
CA SER A 56 -4.09 -14.66 6.08
C SER A 56 -5.15 -15.71 6.40
N PHE A 57 -5.41 -16.56 5.39
CA PHE A 57 -6.40 -17.63 5.44
C PHE A 57 -5.87 -18.88 4.75
N GLU A 58 -6.04 -20.04 5.38
CA GLU A 58 -5.80 -21.33 4.73
C GLU A 58 -7.05 -21.84 4.00
N ASP A 59 -8.23 -21.55 4.55
CA ASP A 59 -9.53 -21.87 3.96
C ASP A 59 -10.36 -20.58 3.85
N ILE A 60 -10.52 -20.09 2.62
CA ILE A 60 -11.24 -18.84 2.33
C ILE A 60 -12.72 -18.92 2.72
N GLU A 61 -13.32 -20.11 2.63
CA GLU A 61 -14.75 -20.26 2.87
C GLU A 61 -15.11 -20.38 4.37
N ASN A 62 -14.29 -21.11 5.12
CA ASN A 62 -14.63 -21.52 6.49
C ASN A 62 -13.49 -21.26 7.49
N GLY A 63 -12.30 -20.94 7.01
CA GLY A 63 -11.11 -20.74 7.84
C GLY A 63 -11.19 -19.51 8.75
N GLU A 64 -10.44 -19.56 9.82
CA GLU A 64 -10.20 -18.41 10.67
C GLU A 64 -9.21 -17.46 10.00
N VAL A 65 -9.37 -16.17 10.29
CA VAL A 65 -8.45 -15.13 9.87
C VAL A 65 -7.30 -15.10 10.88
N THR A 66 -6.07 -15.16 10.39
CA THR A 66 -4.90 -14.88 11.20
C THR A 66 -4.43 -13.46 10.90
N ASP A 67 -4.47 -12.58 11.88
CA ASP A 67 -3.79 -11.28 11.82
C ASP A 67 -2.34 -11.48 12.28
N HIS A 68 -1.38 -11.14 11.41
CA HIS A 68 0.04 -11.21 11.71
C HIS A 68 0.58 -9.91 12.34
N GLY A 69 -0.32 -8.94 12.56
CA GLY A 69 0.04 -7.63 13.13
C GLY A 69 0.70 -6.69 12.13
N VAL A 70 1.35 -5.68 12.66
CA VAL A 70 2.02 -4.63 11.87
C VAL A 70 3.23 -5.20 11.14
N ILE A 71 3.25 -5.08 9.82
CA ILE A 71 4.33 -5.55 8.96
C ILE A 71 5.27 -4.43 8.51
N LEU A 72 4.81 -3.19 8.54
CA LEU A 72 5.57 -1.97 8.28
C LEU A 72 4.90 -0.80 8.98
N ASP A 73 5.63 -0.05 9.79
CA ASP A 73 5.17 1.17 10.47
C ASP A 73 5.88 2.40 9.89
N GLN A 74 5.20 3.53 9.91
CA GLN A 74 5.71 4.83 9.46
C GLN A 74 7.07 5.19 10.06
N ASP A 75 7.29 4.91 11.35
CA ASP A 75 8.53 5.24 12.04
C ASP A 75 9.75 4.45 11.52
N GLN A 76 9.52 3.41 10.72
CA GLN A 76 10.58 2.62 10.09
C GLN A 76 11.01 3.21 8.74
N VAL A 77 10.23 4.15 8.16
CA VAL A 77 10.46 4.67 6.80
C VAL A 77 10.98 6.10 6.87
N ALA A 78 12.26 6.27 6.66
CA ALA A 78 12.97 7.53 6.92
C ALA A 78 12.44 8.77 6.15
N TRP A 79 11.82 8.56 4.98
CA TRP A 79 11.32 9.64 4.14
C TRP A 79 9.82 9.94 4.35
N VAL A 80 9.09 9.08 5.05
CA VAL A 80 7.64 9.24 5.26
C VAL A 80 7.36 10.13 6.45
N GLU A 81 6.49 11.13 6.24
CA GLU A 81 5.92 11.94 7.30
C GLU A 81 4.57 11.39 7.77
N LYS A 82 3.69 10.97 6.82
CA LYS A 82 2.31 10.59 7.15
C LYS A 82 1.60 9.87 6.00
N GLN A 83 0.37 9.42 6.27
CA GLN A 83 -0.59 8.93 5.28
C GLN A 83 -0.02 7.77 4.45
N MET A 84 0.27 6.66 5.13
CA MET A 84 0.62 5.38 4.49
C MET A 84 -0.66 4.73 3.96
N TRP A 85 -1.04 5.10 2.75
CA TRP A 85 -2.29 4.70 2.13
C TRP A 85 -2.14 3.36 1.40
N ASP A 86 -2.80 3.21 0.26
CA ASP A 86 -2.86 1.96 -0.50
C ASP A 86 -1.52 1.28 -0.68
N SER A 87 -1.55 -0.02 -0.72
CA SER A 87 -0.37 -0.84 -0.99
C SER A 87 -0.70 -2.06 -1.83
N ASP A 88 0.31 -2.64 -2.44
CA ASP A 88 0.21 -3.94 -3.10
C ASP A 88 1.48 -4.76 -2.88
N VAL A 89 1.36 -6.09 -3.00
CA VAL A 89 2.48 -7.00 -2.78
C VAL A 89 2.69 -7.92 -3.97
N VAL A 90 3.93 -8.05 -4.41
CA VAL A 90 4.31 -8.99 -5.46
C VAL A 90 5.48 -9.89 -5.03
N GLU A 91 5.42 -11.16 -5.39
CA GLU A 91 6.54 -12.09 -5.22
C GLU A 91 7.45 -12.05 -6.45
N LYS A 92 8.76 -11.92 -6.23
CA LYS A 92 9.79 -12.09 -7.26
C LYS A 92 11.05 -12.72 -6.67
N ASN A 93 11.51 -13.81 -7.29
CA ASN A 93 12.75 -14.50 -6.91
C ASN A 93 12.81 -14.91 -5.43
N GLY A 94 11.69 -15.36 -4.87
CA GLY A 94 11.59 -15.80 -3.48
C GLY A 94 11.60 -14.67 -2.45
N LYS A 95 11.41 -13.43 -2.89
CA LYS A 95 11.22 -12.26 -2.03
C LYS A 95 9.85 -11.65 -2.28
N TYR A 96 9.32 -10.97 -1.28
CA TYR A 96 8.05 -10.26 -1.33
C TYR A 96 8.32 -8.77 -1.28
N TYR A 97 7.72 -8.03 -2.20
CA TYR A 97 7.91 -6.60 -2.36
C TYR A 97 6.58 -5.92 -2.07
N LEU A 98 6.49 -5.24 -0.95
CA LEU A 98 5.38 -4.34 -0.62
C LEU A 98 5.67 -2.99 -1.28
N ILE A 99 4.82 -2.60 -2.21
CA ILE A 99 4.83 -1.28 -2.84
C ILE A 99 3.73 -0.48 -2.15
N PHE A 100 4.04 0.68 -1.62
CA PHE A 100 3.11 1.46 -0.82
C PHE A 100 3.19 2.95 -1.16
N SER A 101 2.07 3.66 -0.95
CA SER A 101 2.00 5.10 -1.11
C SER A 101 2.06 5.80 0.24
N ALA A 102 2.84 6.88 0.32
CA ALA A 102 2.91 7.71 1.52
C ALA A 102 3.35 9.15 1.20
N LYS A 103 3.00 10.09 2.08
CA LYS A 103 3.47 11.48 2.00
C LYS A 103 4.82 11.68 2.66
N ASP A 104 5.67 12.40 1.96
CA ASP A 104 6.94 12.89 2.50
C ASP A 104 6.78 14.18 3.33
N TYR A 105 7.90 14.70 3.87
CA TYR A 105 7.94 15.94 4.67
C TYR A 105 7.64 17.22 3.87
N ASN A 106 7.53 17.16 2.56
CA ASN A 106 7.07 18.25 1.72
C ASN A 106 5.56 18.16 1.42
N GLY A 107 4.88 17.11 1.88
CA GLY A 107 3.47 16.84 1.62
C GLY A 107 3.21 16.21 0.25
N GLU A 108 4.22 15.63 -0.39
CA GLU A 108 4.11 14.97 -1.69
C GLU A 108 3.97 13.46 -1.53
N PHE A 109 3.02 12.86 -2.26
CA PHE A 109 2.89 11.42 -2.32
C PHE A 109 3.96 10.80 -3.21
N HIS A 110 4.59 9.76 -2.70
CA HIS A 110 5.52 8.90 -3.41
C HIS A 110 5.17 7.44 -3.22
N LEU A 111 5.65 6.60 -4.14
CA LEU A 111 5.65 5.16 -3.93
C LEU A 111 6.95 4.72 -3.29
N GLY A 112 6.83 3.97 -2.21
CA GLY A 112 7.94 3.29 -1.55
C GLY A 112 7.95 1.80 -1.81
N VAL A 113 9.06 1.15 -1.46
CA VAL A 113 9.20 -0.30 -1.49
C VAL A 113 9.75 -0.80 -0.16
N ALA A 114 9.15 -1.86 0.36
CA ALA A 114 9.70 -2.63 1.45
C ALA A 114 9.80 -4.11 1.06
N ILE A 115 10.79 -4.83 1.56
CA ILE A 115 11.14 -6.18 1.10
C ILE A 115 11.12 -7.16 2.28
N ALA A 116 10.51 -8.33 2.06
CA ALA A 116 10.46 -9.41 3.03
C ALA A 116 10.90 -10.75 2.43
N ASP A 117 11.28 -11.68 3.31
CA ASP A 117 11.56 -13.08 2.96
C ASP A 117 10.31 -13.97 2.97
N LYS A 118 9.23 -13.46 3.56
CA LYS A 118 7.96 -14.17 3.73
C LYS A 118 6.80 -13.23 3.44
N PRO A 119 5.65 -13.76 2.98
CA PRO A 119 4.49 -12.94 2.71
C PRO A 119 3.93 -12.23 3.94
N GLU A 120 4.10 -12.80 5.13
CA GLU A 120 3.69 -12.19 6.40
C GLU A 120 4.74 -11.21 6.99
N GLY A 121 5.82 -10.91 6.27
CA GLY A 121 6.84 -9.99 6.72
C GLY A 121 7.85 -10.59 7.74
N PRO A 122 8.55 -9.75 8.54
CA PRO A 122 8.49 -8.28 8.50
C PRO A 122 9.06 -7.69 7.20
N PHE A 123 8.51 -6.58 6.76
CA PHE A 123 8.99 -5.88 5.58
C PHE A 123 10.02 -4.81 5.96
N ILE A 124 11.15 -4.82 5.29
CA ILE A 124 12.24 -3.85 5.50
C ILE A 124 12.16 -2.78 4.42
N PRO A 125 11.89 -1.50 4.78
CA PRO A 125 11.73 -0.44 3.81
C PRO A 125 13.06 -0.07 3.14
N GLN A 126 12.98 0.40 1.89
CA GLN A 126 14.10 1.01 1.22
C GLN A 126 14.28 2.45 1.72
N GLU A 127 15.53 2.92 1.70
CA GLU A 127 15.93 4.23 2.24
C GLU A 127 15.25 5.40 1.52
N HIS A 128 14.92 5.23 0.24
CA HIS A 128 14.34 6.27 -0.61
C HIS A 128 13.10 5.75 -1.35
N PRO A 129 12.15 6.65 -1.72
CA PRO A 129 11.03 6.28 -2.56
C PRO A 129 11.48 5.89 -3.97
N ILE A 130 10.60 5.26 -4.73
CA ILE A 130 10.83 4.95 -6.14
C ILE A 130 11.00 6.27 -6.90
N ARG A 131 12.13 6.42 -7.58
CA ARG A 131 12.43 7.65 -8.31
C ARG A 131 11.43 7.91 -9.43
N GLY A 132 10.81 9.09 -9.41
CA GLY A 132 9.84 9.51 -10.42
C GLY A 132 8.42 8.98 -10.21
N ALA A 133 8.16 8.19 -9.18
CA ALA A 133 6.83 7.67 -8.86
C ALA A 133 6.13 8.57 -7.82
N TYR A 134 5.60 9.69 -8.29
CA TYR A 134 4.83 10.66 -7.51
C TYR A 134 3.34 10.36 -7.66
N SER A 135 2.82 9.44 -6.86
CA SER A 135 1.41 9.05 -6.96
C SER A 135 0.96 8.18 -5.80
N ILE A 136 -0.26 7.66 -5.91
CA ILE A 136 -0.91 6.73 -4.99
C ILE A 136 -1.41 5.50 -5.74
N ASP A 137 -2.09 4.60 -5.06
CA ASP A 137 -2.81 3.44 -5.57
C ASP A 137 -1.92 2.50 -6.42
N PRO A 138 -0.83 1.98 -5.85
CA PRO A 138 0.01 1.04 -6.59
C PRO A 138 -0.71 -0.31 -6.76
N CYS A 139 -0.54 -0.89 -7.96
CA CYS A 139 -0.93 -2.25 -8.26
C CYS A 139 0.24 -2.95 -8.95
N ALA A 140 0.70 -4.04 -8.39
CA ALA A 140 1.80 -4.82 -8.92
C ALA A 140 1.29 -6.05 -9.66
N PHE A 141 1.73 -6.22 -10.90
CA PHE A 141 1.37 -7.35 -11.73
C PHE A 141 2.63 -8.10 -12.18
N LYS A 142 2.65 -9.41 -11.94
CA LYS A 142 3.70 -10.30 -12.45
C LYS A 142 3.19 -11.06 -13.65
N ASP A 143 3.81 -10.83 -14.80
CA ASP A 143 3.47 -11.50 -16.04
C ASP A 143 4.04 -12.93 -16.09
N ASP A 144 3.57 -13.73 -17.04
CA ASP A 144 3.97 -15.13 -17.21
C ASP A 144 5.45 -15.28 -17.54
N ASP A 145 6.08 -14.28 -18.15
CA ASP A 145 7.52 -14.25 -18.42
C ASP A 145 8.38 -13.89 -17.20
N GLY A 146 7.73 -13.60 -16.05
CA GLY A 146 8.37 -13.19 -14.80
C GLY A 146 8.68 -11.70 -14.72
N THR A 147 8.30 -10.91 -15.75
CA THR A 147 8.38 -9.45 -15.65
C THR A 147 7.34 -8.93 -14.65
N VAL A 148 7.77 -8.01 -13.79
CA VAL A 148 6.86 -7.33 -12.86
C VAL A 148 6.63 -5.92 -13.35
N TYR A 149 5.36 -5.56 -13.45
CA TYR A 149 4.89 -4.22 -13.77
C TYR A 149 4.26 -3.59 -12.52
N CYS A 150 4.46 -2.30 -12.34
CA CYS A 150 3.78 -1.52 -11.32
C CYS A 150 2.92 -0.47 -12.03
N TYR A 151 1.62 -0.56 -11.82
CA TYR A 151 0.64 0.42 -12.24
C TYR A 151 0.31 1.29 -11.04
N TYR A 152 0.21 2.58 -11.24
CA TYR A 152 -0.19 3.51 -10.21
C TYR A 152 -0.87 4.71 -10.82
N GLY A 153 -1.68 5.40 -10.07
CA GLY A 153 -2.47 6.50 -10.59
C GLY A 153 -3.09 7.32 -9.48
N GLY A 154 -3.87 8.31 -9.92
CA GLY A 154 -4.47 9.23 -8.98
C GLY A 154 -3.49 10.32 -8.57
N LEU A 155 -3.82 11.54 -9.00
CA LEU A 155 -3.18 12.73 -8.49
C LEU A 155 -4.16 13.35 -7.52
N TRP A 156 -3.81 13.35 -6.25
CA TRP A 156 -4.59 14.05 -5.26
C TRP A 156 -4.59 15.56 -5.55
N GLY A 157 -5.71 16.24 -5.34
CA GLY A 157 -5.91 17.64 -5.75
C GLY A 157 -4.82 18.60 -5.31
N GLY A 158 -4.35 18.49 -4.07
CA GLY A 158 -3.24 19.28 -3.55
C GLY A 158 -1.92 19.04 -4.28
N GLN A 159 -1.64 17.77 -4.64
CA GLN A 159 -0.44 17.39 -5.37
C GLN A 159 -0.42 17.95 -6.80
N LEU A 160 -1.58 18.03 -7.46
CA LEU A 160 -1.70 18.69 -8.76
C LEU A 160 -1.34 20.17 -8.71
N GLN A 161 -1.67 20.86 -7.63
CA GLN A 161 -1.36 22.27 -7.46
C GLN A 161 0.15 22.53 -7.37
N TRP A 162 0.91 21.63 -6.81
CA TRP A 162 2.36 21.72 -6.71
C TRP A 162 3.06 21.46 -8.04
N HIS A 163 2.54 20.58 -8.86
CA HIS A 163 3.16 20.14 -10.10
C HIS A 163 2.63 20.79 -11.37
N VAL A 164 1.53 21.53 -11.29
CA VAL A 164 0.96 22.25 -12.44
C VAL A 164 1.95 23.17 -13.17
N PRO A 165 2.88 23.87 -12.51
CA PRO A 165 3.89 24.64 -13.24
C PRO A 165 4.87 23.77 -14.02
N LEU A 166 5.04 22.51 -13.65
CA LEU A 166 5.96 21.55 -14.28
C LEU A 166 5.31 20.74 -15.40
N SER A 167 4.13 21.13 -15.81
CA SER A 167 3.28 20.51 -16.82
C SER A 167 2.84 19.06 -16.50
N VAL A 168 1.56 18.81 -16.65
CA VAL A 168 0.92 17.48 -16.61
C VAL A 168 1.67 16.44 -17.46
N LYS A 169 2.42 16.88 -18.46
CA LYS A 169 3.29 16.04 -19.30
C LYS A 169 4.43 15.35 -18.53
N HIS A 170 4.93 15.96 -17.47
CA HIS A 170 6.02 15.38 -16.66
C HIS A 170 5.55 14.24 -15.77
N ILE A 171 4.27 14.25 -15.40
CA ILE A 171 3.66 13.25 -14.55
C ILE A 171 3.23 12.02 -15.37
N GLN A 172 2.95 12.22 -16.67
CA GLN A 172 2.47 11.17 -17.58
C GLN A 172 3.56 10.45 -18.36
N GLN A 173 4.79 10.92 -18.32
CA GLN A 173 5.91 10.28 -18.99
C GLN A 173 7.01 10.00 -17.98
N PRO A 174 7.17 8.73 -17.55
CA PRO A 174 8.41 8.34 -16.91
C PRO A 174 9.55 8.66 -17.88
N ASP A 175 10.58 9.32 -17.42
CA ASP A 175 11.81 9.49 -18.19
C ASP A 175 12.29 8.11 -18.63
N THR A 176 12.27 7.88 -19.95
CA THR A 176 12.86 6.71 -20.58
C THR A 176 14.37 6.70 -20.43
#